data_bcc35bd7445fa7e1d2833eea8f124331
#
_entry.id   bcc35bd7445fa7e1d2833eea8f124331
#
_cell.length_a   1.000
_cell.length_b   1.000
_cell.length_c   1.000
_cell.angle_alpha   90.00
_cell.angle_beta   90.00
_cell.angle_gamma   90.00
#
_symmetry.space_group_name_H-M   'P 1'
#
loop_
_entity.id
_entity.type
_entity.pdbx_description
1 polymer ?
#
loop_
_entity_poly.entity_id
_entity_poly.type
_entity_poly.pdbx_seq_one_letter_code
_entity_poly.pdbx_strand_id
1 'polypeptide(L)'
;MLEICQDGDKYFLRYPTFNITMPEVVQEISKEAADSYMSGEHTGKELMNYADYGFWKSKKQYTQDESGKLFIENHPSFILKNPGNTRRLFTAEEFRQIVTKAIVSELEPSELDAIGTVDSHLELLLVDPVGWEEEIEAVHLEVLQEKLNN
;
A
#
# COMPACT_ATOMS: atom_id res chain seq x y z
N MET A 1 -17.00 -10.49 -16.22
CA MET A 1 -16.13 -11.65 -16.49
C MET A 1 -14.73 -11.28 -16.02
N LEU A 2 -14.04 -12.19 -15.37
CA LEU A 2 -12.68 -11.99 -14.91
C LEU A 2 -11.70 -12.31 -16.03
N GLU A 3 -10.77 -11.42 -16.30
CA GLU A 3 -9.78 -11.57 -17.37
C GLU A 3 -8.36 -11.37 -16.83
N ILE A 4 -7.41 -12.11 -17.40
CA ILE A 4 -5.98 -11.86 -17.17
C ILE A 4 -5.41 -11.22 -18.41
N CYS A 5 -4.79 -10.05 -18.22
CA CYS A 5 -4.10 -9.32 -19.26
C CYS A 5 -2.58 -9.36 -18.99
N GLN A 6 -1.79 -9.35 -20.05
CA GLN A 6 -0.35 -9.26 -19.96
C GLN A 6 0.13 -8.00 -20.69
N ASP A 7 1.02 -7.25 -20.04
CA ASP A 7 1.71 -6.12 -20.66
C ASP A 7 3.21 -6.23 -20.34
N GLY A 8 3.97 -6.61 -21.36
CA GLY A 8 5.38 -6.94 -21.19
C GLY A 8 5.56 -8.13 -20.24
N ASP A 9 6.32 -7.90 -19.16
CA ASP A 9 6.58 -8.92 -18.13
C ASP A 9 5.58 -8.88 -16.96
N LYS A 10 4.58 -7.98 -17.04
CA LYS A 10 3.59 -7.79 -15.98
C LYS A 10 2.27 -8.46 -16.33
N TYR A 11 1.61 -8.96 -15.29
CA TYR A 11 0.29 -9.59 -15.38
C TYR A 11 -0.72 -8.78 -14.57
N PHE A 12 -1.90 -8.60 -15.14
CA PHE A 12 -2.97 -7.82 -14.53
C PHE A 12 -4.25 -8.64 -14.48
N LEU A 13 -4.92 -8.58 -13.33
CA LEU A 13 -6.26 -9.09 -13.14
C LEU A 13 -7.25 -7.98 -13.43
N ARG A 14 -8.22 -8.23 -14.30
CA ARG A 14 -9.26 -7.29 -14.70
C ARG A 14 -10.63 -7.91 -14.48
N TYR A 15 -11.51 -7.21 -13.78
CA TYR A 15 -12.87 -7.66 -13.55
C TYR A 15 -13.84 -6.49 -13.34
N PRO A 16 -15.13 -6.63 -13.79
CA PRO A 16 -16.14 -5.60 -13.61
C PRO A 16 -16.59 -5.53 -12.15
N THR A 17 -16.93 -4.33 -11.71
CA THR A 17 -17.55 -4.10 -10.41
C THR A 17 -18.99 -3.61 -10.61
N PHE A 18 -19.80 -3.70 -9.55
CA PHE A 18 -21.15 -3.11 -9.55
C PHE A 18 -21.14 -1.63 -9.14
N ASN A 19 -19.97 -1.03 -9.01
CA ASN A 19 -19.81 0.37 -8.61
C ASN A 19 -19.85 1.28 -9.84
N ILE A 20 -20.80 2.21 -9.89
CA ILE A 20 -20.97 3.14 -11.02
C ILE A 20 -19.76 4.07 -11.20
N THR A 21 -19.07 4.41 -10.10
CA THR A 21 -17.88 5.28 -10.13
C THR A 21 -16.59 4.55 -10.47
N MET A 22 -16.56 3.24 -10.26
CA MET A 22 -15.46 2.37 -10.64
C MET A 22 -16.00 1.11 -11.30
N PRO A 23 -16.34 1.18 -12.59
CA PRO A 23 -17.01 0.06 -13.28
C PRO A 23 -16.12 -1.17 -13.44
N GLU A 24 -14.82 -1.00 -13.30
CA GLU A 24 -13.82 -2.03 -13.51
C GLU A 24 -12.65 -1.87 -12.54
N VAL A 25 -12.11 -2.99 -12.08
CA VAL A 25 -10.89 -3.06 -11.29
C VAL A 25 -9.79 -3.69 -12.14
N VAL A 26 -8.60 -3.10 -12.11
CA VAL A 26 -7.38 -3.62 -12.72
C VAL A 26 -6.30 -3.66 -11.64
N GLN A 27 -5.77 -4.84 -11.34
CA GLN A 27 -4.73 -5.05 -10.31
C GLN A 27 -3.57 -5.85 -10.87
N GLU A 28 -2.35 -5.43 -10.58
CA GLU A 28 -1.15 -6.21 -10.91
C GLU A 28 -1.10 -7.47 -10.04
N ILE A 29 -0.81 -8.61 -10.66
CA ILE A 29 -0.65 -9.91 -9.99
C ILE A 29 0.68 -10.54 -10.40
N SER A 30 1.17 -11.49 -9.61
CA SER A 30 2.36 -12.25 -9.98
C SER A 30 2.09 -13.20 -11.13
N LYS A 31 3.14 -13.56 -11.86
CA LYS A 31 3.04 -14.58 -12.92
C LYS A 31 2.56 -15.92 -12.36
N GLU A 32 3.06 -16.32 -11.19
CA GLU A 32 2.65 -17.57 -10.53
C GLU A 32 1.15 -17.57 -10.23
N ALA A 33 0.60 -16.45 -9.79
CA ALA A 33 -0.83 -16.32 -9.52
C ALA A 33 -1.66 -16.45 -10.80
N ALA A 34 -1.22 -15.80 -11.88
CA ALA A 34 -1.86 -15.91 -13.19
C ALA A 34 -1.83 -17.36 -13.71
N ASP A 35 -0.67 -18.01 -13.64
CA ASP A 35 -0.48 -19.39 -14.09
C ASP A 35 -1.35 -20.38 -13.27
N SER A 36 -1.41 -20.23 -11.94
CA SER A 36 -2.25 -21.05 -11.06
C SER A 36 -3.75 -20.93 -11.37
N TYR A 37 -4.21 -19.75 -11.71
CA TYR A 37 -5.59 -19.55 -12.16
C TYR A 37 -5.84 -20.18 -13.52
N MET A 38 -4.96 -19.94 -14.48
CA MET A 38 -5.10 -20.46 -15.85
C MET A 38 -5.01 -21.98 -15.91
N SER A 39 -4.26 -22.61 -15.02
CA SER A 39 -4.18 -24.07 -14.88
C SER A 39 -5.40 -24.69 -14.20
N GLY A 40 -6.28 -23.88 -13.61
CA GLY A 40 -7.45 -24.34 -12.86
C GLY A 40 -7.17 -24.77 -11.42
N GLU A 41 -5.97 -24.52 -10.91
CA GLU A 41 -5.59 -24.80 -9.52
C GLU A 41 -6.36 -23.90 -8.54
N HIS A 42 -6.59 -22.65 -8.92
CA HIS A 42 -7.34 -21.68 -8.15
C HIS A 42 -8.52 -21.10 -8.94
N THR A 43 -9.58 -20.75 -8.22
CA THR A 43 -10.77 -20.13 -8.79
C THR A 43 -10.58 -18.61 -8.96
N GLY A 44 -11.44 -17.98 -9.77
CA GLY A 44 -11.41 -16.52 -9.94
C GLY A 44 -11.61 -15.76 -8.63
N LYS A 45 -12.45 -16.25 -7.71
CA LYS A 45 -12.64 -15.67 -6.39
C LYS A 45 -11.39 -15.73 -5.52
N GLU A 46 -10.67 -16.85 -5.57
CA GLU A 46 -9.40 -17.02 -4.87
C GLU A 46 -8.34 -16.08 -5.45
N LEU A 47 -8.30 -15.91 -6.77
CA LEU A 47 -7.39 -14.98 -7.43
C LEU A 47 -7.68 -13.52 -7.06
N MET A 48 -8.95 -13.12 -6.99
CA MET A 48 -9.34 -11.78 -6.50
C MET A 48 -8.87 -11.55 -5.07
N ASN A 49 -9.07 -12.53 -4.18
CA ASN A 49 -8.55 -12.48 -2.81
C ASN A 49 -7.02 -12.40 -2.77
N TYR A 50 -6.34 -13.14 -3.64
CA TYR A 50 -4.88 -13.06 -3.77
C TYR A 50 -4.43 -11.65 -4.17
N ALA A 51 -5.10 -11.02 -5.13
CA ALA A 51 -4.79 -9.67 -5.56
C ALA A 51 -4.94 -8.64 -4.42
N ASP A 52 -5.96 -8.82 -3.56
CA ASP A 52 -6.20 -7.94 -2.41
C ASP A 52 -5.22 -8.16 -1.26
N TYR A 53 -4.85 -9.40 -0.97
CA TYR A 53 -4.09 -9.77 0.24
C TYR A 53 -2.63 -10.14 -0.03
N GLY A 54 -2.24 -10.40 -1.28
CA GLY A 54 -0.87 -10.78 -1.66
C GLY A 54 -0.49 -12.23 -1.37
N PHE A 55 -1.44 -13.06 -0.95
CA PHE A 55 -1.22 -14.49 -0.68
C PHE A 55 -2.50 -15.30 -0.92
N TRP A 56 -2.34 -16.59 -1.17
CA TRP A 56 -3.48 -17.51 -1.30
C TRP A 56 -4.10 -17.76 0.07
N LYS A 57 -5.37 -17.38 0.25
CA LYS A 57 -6.11 -17.78 1.44
C LYS A 57 -6.21 -19.30 1.46
N SER A 58 -5.50 -19.91 2.39
CA SER A 58 -5.71 -21.34 2.69
C SER A 58 -7.14 -21.53 3.21
N LYS A 59 -7.61 -22.79 3.23
CA LYS A 59 -8.89 -23.15 3.88
C LYS A 59 -8.93 -22.83 5.38
N LYS A 60 -7.83 -22.31 5.94
CA LYS A 60 -7.74 -21.80 7.30
C LYS A 60 -8.62 -20.56 7.42
N GLN A 61 -9.55 -20.59 8.37
CA GLN A 61 -10.31 -19.40 8.75
C GLN A 61 -9.40 -18.46 9.53
N TYR A 62 -9.22 -17.25 9.02
CA TYR A 62 -8.54 -16.17 9.74
C TYR A 62 -9.54 -15.42 10.61
N THR A 63 -9.12 -15.02 11.80
CA THR A 63 -9.86 -14.05 12.59
C THR A 63 -9.88 -12.69 11.89
N GLN A 64 -10.77 -11.80 12.29
CA GLN A 64 -10.83 -10.45 11.74
C GLN A 64 -9.49 -9.70 11.94
N ASP A 65 -8.87 -9.87 13.10
CA ASP A 65 -7.59 -9.23 13.42
C ASP A 65 -6.44 -9.81 12.58
N GLU A 66 -6.37 -11.11 12.40
CA GLU A 66 -5.37 -11.76 11.52
C GLU A 66 -5.52 -11.28 10.07
N SER A 67 -6.73 -11.20 9.56
CA SER A 67 -7.01 -10.69 8.21
C SER A 67 -6.64 -9.21 8.08
N GLY A 68 -6.95 -8.40 9.07
CA GLY A 68 -6.60 -6.97 9.13
C GLY A 68 -5.09 -6.76 9.14
N LYS A 69 -4.37 -7.52 9.95
CA LYS A 69 -2.91 -7.48 10.02
C LYS A 69 -2.27 -7.81 8.67
N LEU A 70 -2.68 -8.89 8.03
CA LEU A 70 -2.18 -9.30 6.72
C LEU A 70 -2.48 -8.26 5.63
N PHE A 71 -3.67 -7.67 5.66
CA PHE A 71 -4.04 -6.60 4.72
C PHE A 71 -3.11 -5.39 4.85
N ILE A 72 -2.85 -4.91 6.07
CA ILE A 72 -1.95 -3.78 6.33
C ILE A 72 -0.50 -4.11 5.94
N GLU A 73 -0.01 -5.32 6.21
CA GLU A 73 1.33 -5.74 5.80
C GLU A 73 1.53 -5.71 4.29
N ASN A 74 0.49 -6.02 3.51
CA ASN A 74 0.52 -5.96 2.04
C ASN A 74 0.21 -4.57 1.48
N HIS A 75 -0.48 -3.73 2.25
CA HIS A 75 -0.86 -2.37 1.85
C HIS A 75 -0.49 -1.37 2.96
N PRO A 76 0.81 -1.11 3.19
CA PRO A 76 1.28 -0.33 4.35
C PRO A 76 0.69 1.07 4.45
N SER A 77 0.37 1.72 3.34
CA SER A 77 -0.20 3.07 3.33
C SER A 77 -1.55 3.18 4.05
N PHE A 78 -2.30 2.08 4.18
CA PHE A 78 -3.57 2.07 4.92
C PHE A 78 -3.40 2.30 6.43
N ILE A 79 -2.20 2.04 6.99
CA ILE A 79 -1.92 2.30 8.41
C ILE A 79 -2.01 3.80 8.75
N LEU A 80 -1.73 4.66 7.77
CA LEU A 80 -1.77 6.12 7.94
C LEU A 80 -3.19 6.68 8.01
N LYS A 81 -4.19 5.92 7.57
CA LYS A 81 -5.60 6.36 7.59
C LYS A 81 -6.22 6.24 8.98
N ASN A 82 -5.81 5.27 9.77
CA ASN A 82 -6.31 5.05 11.12
C ASN A 82 -5.27 4.36 12.00
N PRO A 83 -4.16 5.05 12.32
CA PRO A 83 -3.04 4.43 13.03
C PRO A 83 -3.41 3.96 14.43
N GLY A 84 -4.30 4.66 15.13
CA GLY A 84 -4.73 4.28 16.49
C GLY A 84 -5.41 2.91 16.55
N ASN A 85 -6.29 2.60 15.61
CA ASN A 85 -6.99 1.32 15.57
C ASN A 85 -6.12 0.18 15.04
N THR A 86 -5.18 0.48 14.15
CA THR A 86 -4.29 -0.53 13.58
C THR A 86 -3.13 -0.91 14.49
N ARG A 87 -2.72 -0.01 15.38
CA ARG A 87 -1.60 -0.24 16.31
C ARG A 87 -1.76 -1.52 17.14
N ARG A 88 -2.97 -1.85 17.57
CA ARG A 88 -3.25 -3.05 18.38
C ARG A 88 -2.95 -4.37 17.65
N LEU A 89 -2.88 -4.36 16.33
CA LEU A 89 -2.64 -5.54 15.50
C LEU A 89 -1.16 -5.92 15.43
N PHE A 90 -0.25 -5.02 15.83
CA PHE A 90 1.19 -5.15 15.66
C PHE A 90 1.93 -4.98 16.97
N THR A 91 3.12 -5.57 17.05
CA THR A 91 4.09 -5.20 18.09
C THR A 91 4.60 -3.77 17.83
N ALA A 92 5.21 -3.13 18.84
CA ALA A 92 5.76 -1.79 18.69
C ALA A 92 6.79 -1.69 17.55
N GLU A 93 7.64 -2.70 17.41
CA GLU A 93 8.64 -2.77 16.35
C GLU A 93 8.03 -2.98 14.95
N GLU A 94 7.09 -3.92 14.81
CA GLU A 94 6.36 -4.15 13.57
C GLU A 94 5.60 -2.90 13.13
N PHE A 95 4.91 -2.24 14.06
CA PHE A 95 4.17 -1.00 13.81
C PHE A 95 5.08 0.11 13.29
N ARG A 96 6.22 0.33 13.97
CA ARG A 96 7.22 1.32 13.55
C ARG A 96 7.75 1.04 12.14
N GLN A 97 8.08 -0.20 11.82
CA GLN A 97 8.58 -0.58 10.49
C GLN A 97 7.55 -0.31 9.39
N ILE A 98 6.29 -0.68 9.61
CA ILE A 98 5.22 -0.48 8.64
C ILE A 98 4.91 1.01 8.46
N VAL A 99 4.83 1.78 9.55
CA VAL A 99 4.62 3.23 9.51
C VAL A 99 5.77 3.93 8.78
N THR A 100 7.01 3.56 9.07
CA THR A 100 8.18 4.10 8.37
C THR A 100 8.09 3.87 6.87
N LYS A 101 7.80 2.65 6.45
CA LYS A 101 7.65 2.28 5.05
C LYS A 101 6.52 3.06 4.37
N ALA A 102 5.38 3.22 5.05
CA ALA A 102 4.24 3.96 4.53
C ALA A 102 4.55 5.46 4.37
N ILE A 103 5.16 6.09 5.36
CA ILE A 103 5.52 7.51 5.33
C ILE A 103 6.60 7.79 4.29
N VAL A 104 7.63 6.95 4.18
CA VAL A 104 8.67 7.07 3.15
C VAL A 104 8.05 7.01 1.75
N SER A 105 7.08 6.13 1.52
CA SER A 105 6.36 6.05 0.25
C SER A 105 5.58 7.34 -0.07
N GLU A 106 4.95 7.97 0.92
CA GLU A 106 4.16 9.19 0.73
C GLU A 106 5.02 10.46 0.59
N LEU A 107 6.11 10.55 1.35
CA LEU A 107 6.96 11.75 1.36
C LEU A 107 8.08 11.74 0.32
N GLU A 108 8.45 10.58 -0.20
CA GLU A 108 9.56 10.44 -1.15
C GLU A 108 10.82 11.22 -0.71
N PRO A 109 11.46 10.86 0.41
CA PRO A 109 12.49 11.67 1.06
C PRO A 109 13.76 11.91 0.23
N SER A 110 13.94 11.15 -0.85
CA SER A 110 15.05 11.31 -1.80
C SER A 110 14.81 12.42 -2.85
N GLU A 111 13.60 12.97 -2.93
CA GLU A 111 13.22 13.95 -3.95
C GLU A 111 12.77 15.27 -3.32
N LEU A 112 13.08 16.37 -4.00
CA LEU A 112 12.54 17.70 -3.68
C LEU A 112 11.23 17.91 -4.43
N ASP A 113 10.22 18.43 -3.73
CA ASP A 113 8.91 18.69 -4.33
C ASP A 113 8.96 19.91 -5.26
N ALA A 114 9.62 20.99 -4.83
CA ALA A 114 9.88 22.15 -5.67
C ALA A 114 11.02 23.00 -5.09
N ILE A 115 11.66 23.75 -5.98
CA ILE A 115 12.69 24.72 -5.66
C ILE A 115 12.43 26.00 -6.45
N GLY A 116 12.56 27.16 -5.79
CA GLY A 116 12.35 28.45 -6.41
C GLY A 116 13.23 29.53 -5.80
N THR A 117 13.27 30.68 -6.46
CA THR A 117 13.99 31.87 -5.96
C THR A 117 13.00 33.03 -5.81
N VAL A 118 12.93 33.63 -4.63
CA VAL A 118 12.11 34.79 -4.34
C VAL A 118 13.00 35.84 -3.70
N ASP A 119 13.05 37.06 -4.26
CA ASP A 119 13.83 38.16 -3.73
C ASP A 119 15.29 37.82 -3.36
N SER A 120 15.99 37.08 -4.21
CA SER A 120 17.35 36.56 -4.00
C SER A 120 17.48 35.49 -2.88
N HIS A 121 16.39 34.98 -2.39
CA HIS A 121 16.36 33.86 -1.45
C HIS A 121 15.98 32.56 -2.16
N LEU A 122 16.61 31.46 -1.75
CA LEU A 122 16.25 30.12 -2.20
C LEU A 122 15.09 29.61 -1.34
N GLU A 123 14.00 29.24 -2.00
CA GLU A 123 12.86 28.62 -1.34
C GLU A 123 12.75 27.16 -1.76
N LEU A 124 12.58 26.29 -0.78
CA LEU A 124 12.31 24.87 -0.98
C LEU A 124 10.86 24.61 -0.57
N LEU A 125 10.09 24.05 -1.49
CA LEU A 125 8.76 23.56 -1.19
C LEU A 125 8.84 22.08 -0.79
N LEU A 126 8.28 21.78 0.36
CA LEU A 126 8.12 20.42 0.86
C LEU A 126 6.64 20.14 1.00
N VAL A 127 6.15 19.15 0.26
CA VAL A 127 4.76 18.68 0.33
C VAL A 127 4.65 17.54 1.33
N ASP A 128 3.81 17.72 2.32
CA ASP A 128 3.58 16.73 3.37
C ASP A 128 2.10 16.31 3.40
N PRO A 129 1.74 15.20 2.74
CA PRO A 129 0.37 14.67 2.73
C PRO A 129 0.03 13.82 3.95
N VAL A 130 1.00 13.57 4.85
CA VAL A 130 0.83 12.66 5.99
C VAL A 130 0.20 13.40 7.18
N GLY A 131 -0.76 12.76 7.86
CA GLY A 131 -1.36 13.31 9.08
C GLY A 131 -0.40 13.34 10.28
N TRP A 132 -0.78 14.05 11.32
CA TRP A 132 0.00 14.25 12.54
C TRP A 132 -0.62 13.56 13.77
N GLU A 133 -1.07 12.33 13.60
CA GLU A 133 -1.58 11.53 14.70
C GLU A 133 -0.45 11.11 15.66
N GLU A 134 -0.75 11.10 16.95
CA GLU A 134 0.23 10.82 18.00
C GLU A 134 0.99 9.50 17.79
N GLU A 135 0.31 8.49 17.29
CA GLU A 135 0.88 7.15 17.08
C GLU A 135 2.01 7.12 16.04
N ILE A 136 2.03 8.07 15.12
CA ILE A 136 2.99 8.11 14.01
C ILE A 136 3.90 9.35 14.01
N GLU A 137 3.66 10.32 14.90
CA GLU A 137 4.35 11.61 14.93
C GLU A 137 5.88 11.48 14.94
N ALA A 138 6.42 10.62 15.79
CA ALA A 138 7.87 10.45 15.93
C ALA A 138 8.52 9.95 14.63
N VAL A 139 7.91 8.96 13.98
CA VAL A 139 8.38 8.42 12.69
C VAL A 139 8.21 9.44 11.58
N HIS A 140 7.10 10.18 11.59
CA HIS A 140 6.83 11.23 10.61
C HIS A 140 7.89 12.33 10.66
N LEU A 141 8.27 12.79 11.86
CA LEU A 141 9.34 13.77 12.06
C LEU A 141 10.70 13.26 11.58
N GLU A 142 11.04 12.01 11.87
CA GLU A 142 12.30 11.40 11.40
C GLU A 142 12.39 11.39 9.87
N VAL A 143 11.33 10.98 9.18
CA VAL A 143 11.30 10.91 7.72
C VAL A 143 11.33 12.32 7.09
N LEU A 144 10.59 13.29 7.65
CA LEU A 144 10.65 14.69 7.21
C LEU A 144 12.05 15.27 7.37
N GLN A 145 12.72 15.00 8.48
CA GLN A 145 14.08 15.45 8.73
C GLN A 145 15.06 14.86 7.72
N GLU A 146 14.91 13.58 7.39
CA GLU A 146 15.70 12.94 6.34
C GLU A 146 15.47 13.60 4.97
N LYS A 147 14.24 13.91 4.62
CA LYS A 147 13.89 14.62 3.38
C LYS A 147 14.53 16.01 3.33
N LEU A 148 14.55 16.75 4.43
CA LEU A 148 15.18 18.07 4.52
C LEU A 148 16.71 18.03 4.42
N ASN A 149 17.34 16.91 4.82
CA ASN A 149 18.78 16.72 4.79
C ASN A 149 19.31 16.22 3.43
N ASN A 150 18.42 15.77 2.55
CA ASN A 150 18.75 15.36 1.18
C ASN A 150 18.59 16.53 0.20
#